data_6ffe68cbf5fc3b4faea29391f5ef4977
#
_entry.id   6ffe68cbf5fc3b4faea29391f5ef4977
#
_cell.length_a   1.000
_cell.length_b   1.000
_cell.length_c   1.000
_cell.angle_alpha   90.00
_cell.angle_beta   90.00
_cell.angle_gamma   90.00
#
_symmetry.space_group_name_H-M   'P 1'
#
loop_
_entity.id
_entity.type
_entity.pdbx_description
1 polymer ?
#
loop_
_entity_poly.entity_id
_entity_poly.type
_entity_poly.pdbx_seq_one_letter_code
_entity_poly.pdbx_strand_id
1 'polypeptide(L)'
;MSSQVAPATVAVPTAPFHRSIGAAIALIFTAPLIAEYLLGDLPLKMLAALVVMAPMYGGGALLIREVVRRTGRGWPSILLLGAAYTVIEEAFTTQSLFNPDYLHLHGRFLTHAWIPFLHIGAWWTLFMFNLHTFWSISASIALVEALVPNRAEQPWLGRLGDSIVALLFLVGCAASTAVTFRGDRFVAAPAQFTCAGIVALALIVAAFLLPRRQPHIVAGPTPPPLLTGVVALILGLAILFTPPTLNWGAVAAMLAIDLAFLLFVRVFSSRATWTPLHTFSLAAGGALAYGLHAFAAHPLFGTVLAARISNAIFLAAAIALIAAGARRTARSLAPSPHPIPH
;
A
#
# COMPACT_ATOMS: atom_id res chain seq x y z
N MET A 1 -25.76 -53.30 17.65
CA MET A 1 -24.44 -52.71 17.93
C MET A 1 -23.97 -51.98 16.70
N SER A 2 -24.20 -50.68 16.64
CA SER A 2 -23.86 -49.82 15.50
C SER A 2 -22.50 -49.16 15.76
N SER A 3 -21.45 -49.60 15.07
CA SER A 3 -20.13 -49.01 15.16
C SER A 3 -20.09 -47.66 14.44
N GLN A 4 -20.04 -46.58 15.20
CA GLN A 4 -19.72 -45.27 14.63
C GLN A 4 -18.25 -45.23 14.26
N VAL A 5 -17.97 -45.13 12.95
CA VAL A 5 -16.64 -44.84 12.42
C VAL A 5 -16.40 -43.33 12.58
N ALA A 6 -15.45 -42.97 13.43
CA ALA A 6 -15.04 -41.58 13.57
C ALA A 6 -14.44 -41.05 12.27
N PRO A 7 -14.75 -39.81 11.83
CA PRO A 7 -14.19 -39.23 10.62
C PRO A 7 -12.67 -39.07 10.80
N ALA A 8 -11.91 -39.66 9.88
CA ALA A 8 -10.47 -39.50 9.80
C ALA A 8 -10.15 -38.01 9.55
N THR A 9 -9.49 -37.35 10.50
CA THR A 9 -8.88 -36.04 10.32
C THR A 9 -7.77 -36.16 9.29
N VAL A 10 -8.06 -35.73 8.06
CA VAL A 10 -7.02 -35.57 7.03
C VAL A 10 -6.08 -34.46 7.48
N ALA A 11 -4.91 -34.84 7.96
CA ALA A 11 -3.83 -33.90 8.24
C ALA A 11 -3.43 -33.22 6.92
N VAL A 12 -3.73 -31.94 6.79
CA VAL A 12 -3.24 -31.11 5.66
C VAL A 12 -1.72 -31.09 5.78
N PRO A 13 -0.97 -31.55 4.77
CA PRO A 13 0.48 -31.50 4.81
C PRO A 13 0.92 -30.05 4.93
N THR A 14 1.56 -29.69 6.03
CA THR A 14 2.22 -28.39 6.19
C THR A 14 3.45 -28.41 5.29
N ALA A 15 3.34 -27.77 4.12
CA ALA A 15 4.48 -27.58 3.25
C ALA A 15 5.64 -26.94 4.03
N PRO A 16 6.90 -27.40 3.84
CA PRO A 16 8.04 -26.90 4.60
C PRO A 16 8.16 -25.38 4.40
N PHE A 17 8.39 -24.67 5.51
CA PHE A 17 8.55 -23.22 5.52
C PHE A 17 9.85 -22.83 4.80
N HIS A 18 9.74 -22.47 3.51
CA HIS A 18 10.85 -21.92 2.75
C HIS A 18 10.81 -20.39 2.80
N ARG A 19 11.86 -19.77 3.30
CA ARG A 19 11.99 -18.31 3.35
C ARG A 19 12.04 -17.73 1.94
N SER A 20 11.34 -16.60 1.74
CA SER A 20 11.35 -15.86 0.47
C SER A 20 12.06 -14.51 0.65
N ILE A 21 13.33 -14.57 1.07
CA ILE A 21 14.15 -13.40 1.39
C ILE A 21 14.23 -12.44 0.18
N GLY A 22 14.36 -12.97 -1.04
CA GLY A 22 14.38 -12.13 -2.25
C GLY A 22 13.10 -11.30 -2.44
N ALA A 23 11.92 -11.88 -2.12
CA ALA A 23 10.66 -11.14 -2.18
C ALA A 23 10.56 -10.09 -1.06
N ALA A 24 11.05 -10.40 0.13
CA ALA A 24 11.11 -9.44 1.24
C ALA A 24 12.00 -8.23 0.89
N ILE A 25 13.20 -8.49 0.34
CA ILE A 25 14.10 -7.43 -0.12
C ILE A 25 13.45 -6.62 -1.26
N ALA A 26 12.82 -7.31 -2.22
CA ALA A 26 12.10 -6.63 -3.29
C ALA A 26 11.03 -5.66 -2.76
N LEU A 27 10.26 -6.07 -1.74
CA LEU A 27 9.23 -5.21 -1.14
C LEU A 27 9.84 -4.01 -0.39
N ILE A 28 10.96 -4.21 0.33
CA ILE A 28 11.66 -3.14 1.03
C ILE A 28 12.04 -2.00 0.08
N PHE A 29 12.44 -2.30 -1.14
CA PHE A 29 12.80 -1.27 -2.12
C PHE A 29 11.62 -0.84 -3.00
N THR A 30 10.70 -1.73 -3.36
CA THR A 30 9.56 -1.38 -4.22
C THR A 30 8.62 -0.38 -3.55
N ALA A 31 8.40 -0.49 -2.23
CA ALA A 31 7.49 0.41 -1.52
C ALA A 31 7.90 1.89 -1.62
N PRO A 32 9.11 2.32 -1.25
CA PRO A 32 9.53 3.71 -1.41
C PRO A 32 9.69 4.12 -2.88
N LEU A 33 10.08 3.21 -3.77
CA LEU A 33 10.16 3.52 -5.20
C LEU A 33 8.79 3.84 -5.80
N ILE A 34 7.73 3.19 -5.33
CA ILE A 34 6.35 3.53 -5.72
C ILE A 34 5.90 4.81 -5.02
N ALA A 35 6.09 4.88 -3.69
CA ALA A 35 5.57 5.97 -2.88
C ALA A 35 6.07 7.34 -3.30
N GLU A 36 7.37 7.46 -3.58
CA GLU A 36 8.07 8.73 -3.74
C GLU A 36 8.56 8.97 -5.17
N TYR A 37 9.19 7.95 -5.76
CA TYR A 37 9.88 8.14 -7.04
C TYR A 37 8.93 7.96 -8.23
N LEU A 38 8.02 7.00 -8.18
CA LEU A 38 7.03 6.81 -9.23
C LEU A 38 5.96 7.91 -9.21
N LEU A 39 5.62 8.42 -8.02
CA LEU A 39 4.74 9.59 -7.85
C LEU A 39 5.38 10.87 -8.40
N GLY A 40 6.72 10.92 -8.44
CA GLY A 40 7.48 12.06 -8.99
C GLY A 40 7.95 13.06 -7.94
N ASP A 41 7.79 12.77 -6.66
CA ASP A 41 8.22 13.65 -5.56
C ASP A 41 9.75 13.67 -5.43
N LEU A 42 10.39 12.51 -5.58
CA LEU A 42 11.85 12.40 -5.53
C LEU A 42 12.45 12.06 -6.92
N PRO A 43 13.32 12.93 -7.45
CA PRO A 43 14.01 12.66 -8.72
C PRO A 43 15.15 11.64 -8.55
N LEU A 44 15.60 11.05 -9.67
CA LEU A 44 16.66 10.04 -9.73
C LEU A 44 17.94 10.44 -8.99
N LYS A 45 18.31 11.72 -9.01
CA LYS A 45 19.48 12.24 -8.29
C LYS A 45 19.39 12.09 -6.76
N MET A 46 18.20 11.85 -6.22
CA MET A 46 17.96 11.68 -4.79
C MET A 46 17.84 10.20 -4.38
N LEU A 47 18.31 9.24 -5.18
CA LEU A 47 18.30 7.81 -4.82
C LEU A 47 18.96 7.50 -3.47
N ALA A 48 19.88 8.33 -3.01
CA ALA A 48 20.46 8.21 -1.67
C ALA A 48 19.41 8.30 -0.54
N ALA A 49 18.27 8.96 -0.78
CA ALA A 49 17.16 9.01 0.19
C ALA A 49 16.56 7.62 0.49
N LEU A 50 16.75 6.62 -0.39
CA LEU A 50 16.35 5.24 -0.13
C LEU A 50 16.97 4.67 1.16
N VAL A 51 18.12 5.16 1.60
CA VAL A 51 18.75 4.73 2.86
C VAL A 51 17.82 4.97 4.06
N VAL A 52 17.05 6.07 4.03
CA VAL A 52 16.07 6.41 5.08
C VAL A 52 14.69 5.87 4.73
N MET A 53 14.29 5.98 3.47
CA MET A 53 12.94 5.64 3.01
C MET A 53 12.68 4.13 2.94
N ALA A 54 13.66 3.31 2.56
CA ALA A 54 13.48 1.87 2.46
C ALA A 54 13.21 1.20 3.82
N PRO A 55 13.91 1.55 4.92
CA PRO A 55 13.53 1.09 6.25
C PRO A 55 12.12 1.50 6.67
N MET A 56 11.69 2.72 6.39
CA MET A 56 10.37 3.25 6.78
C MET A 56 9.26 2.67 5.91
N TYR A 57 9.22 2.99 4.61
CA TYR A 57 8.18 2.52 3.70
C TYR A 57 8.23 1.00 3.50
N GLY A 58 9.40 0.50 3.13
CA GLY A 58 9.59 -0.92 2.85
C GLY A 58 9.50 -1.79 4.10
N GLY A 59 10.08 -1.33 5.22
CA GLY A 59 9.95 -1.97 6.51
C GLY A 59 8.50 -2.02 6.97
N GLY A 60 7.76 -0.92 6.85
CA GLY A 60 6.33 -0.83 7.17
C GLY A 60 5.48 -1.77 6.31
N ALA A 61 5.65 -1.71 4.98
CA ALA A 61 4.91 -2.57 4.06
C ALA A 61 5.18 -4.07 4.32
N LEU A 62 6.44 -4.44 4.52
CA LEU A 62 6.84 -5.82 4.79
C LEU A 62 6.31 -6.29 6.16
N LEU A 63 6.41 -5.47 7.20
CA LEU A 63 5.90 -5.80 8.53
C LEU A 63 4.39 -6.02 8.50
N ILE A 64 3.63 -5.11 7.87
CA ILE A 64 2.18 -5.23 7.68
C ILE A 64 1.86 -6.54 6.97
N ARG A 65 2.53 -6.81 5.86
CA ARG A 65 2.33 -8.03 5.09
C ARG A 65 2.60 -9.29 5.91
N GLU A 66 3.77 -9.36 6.57
CA GLU A 66 4.17 -10.53 7.35
C GLU A 66 3.19 -10.83 8.49
N VAL A 67 2.78 -9.78 9.24
CA VAL A 67 1.84 -9.92 10.35
C VAL A 67 0.48 -10.40 9.84
N VAL A 68 -0.04 -9.83 8.75
CA VAL A 68 -1.35 -10.21 8.17
C VAL A 68 -1.31 -11.65 7.66
N ARG A 69 -0.29 -12.03 6.89
CA ARG A 69 -0.16 -13.38 6.33
C ARG A 69 0.06 -14.42 7.43
N ARG A 70 0.86 -14.11 8.44
CA ARG A 70 1.12 -14.98 9.59
C ARG A 70 -0.11 -15.23 10.45
N THR A 71 -1.00 -14.24 10.57
CA THR A 71 -2.23 -14.36 11.35
C THR A 71 -3.43 -14.88 10.56
N GLY A 72 -3.21 -15.28 9.29
CA GLY A 72 -4.25 -15.82 8.40
C GLY A 72 -5.33 -14.80 8.04
N ARG A 73 -4.97 -13.50 8.02
CA ARG A 73 -5.87 -12.41 7.62
C ARG A 73 -5.69 -12.05 6.14
N GLY A 74 -6.60 -11.24 5.64
CA GLY A 74 -6.65 -10.84 4.23
C GLY A 74 -6.44 -9.35 4.00
N TRP A 75 -6.79 -8.91 2.80
CA TRP A 75 -6.66 -7.54 2.34
C TRP A 75 -7.34 -6.48 3.22
N PRO A 76 -8.52 -6.72 3.84
CA PRO A 76 -9.10 -5.72 4.75
C PRO A 76 -8.18 -5.36 5.92
N SER A 77 -7.43 -6.34 6.47
CA SER A 77 -6.45 -6.05 7.52
C SER A 77 -5.22 -5.32 6.98
N ILE A 78 -4.79 -5.59 5.73
CA ILE A 78 -3.70 -4.83 5.08
C ILE A 78 -4.13 -3.36 4.92
N LEU A 79 -5.36 -3.09 4.46
CA LEU A 79 -5.86 -1.73 4.30
C LEU A 79 -5.93 -0.97 5.64
N LEU A 80 -6.47 -1.58 6.70
CA LEU A 80 -6.53 -0.94 8.01
C LEU A 80 -5.13 -0.69 8.61
N LEU A 81 -4.20 -1.62 8.44
CA LEU A 81 -2.82 -1.42 8.87
C LEU A 81 -2.07 -0.42 7.99
N GLY A 82 -2.41 -0.32 6.70
CA GLY A 82 -1.93 0.74 5.81
C GLY A 82 -2.43 2.12 6.25
N ALA A 83 -3.71 2.22 6.65
CA ALA A 83 -4.25 3.44 7.23
C ALA A 83 -3.58 3.80 8.58
N ALA A 84 -3.29 2.80 9.42
CA ALA A 84 -2.51 3.02 10.64
C ALA A 84 -1.08 3.49 10.34
N TYR A 85 -0.45 2.93 9.31
CA TYR A 85 0.85 3.37 8.81
C TYR A 85 0.81 4.84 8.39
N THR A 86 -0.24 5.26 7.64
CA THR A 86 -0.43 6.67 7.28
C THR A 86 -0.42 7.58 8.51
N VAL A 87 -1.15 7.20 9.55
CA VAL A 87 -1.16 8.00 10.80
C VAL A 87 0.23 8.03 11.45
N ILE A 88 0.94 6.90 11.47
CA ILE A 88 2.30 6.83 12.03
C ILE A 88 3.26 7.73 11.24
N GLU A 89 3.21 7.66 9.92
CA GLU A 89 4.07 8.47 9.07
C GLU A 89 3.72 9.95 9.16
N GLU A 90 2.48 10.31 8.91
CA GLU A 90 2.05 11.69 8.68
C GLU A 90 1.80 12.48 9.96
N ALA A 91 1.51 11.81 11.08
CA ALA A 91 1.31 12.49 12.36
C ALA A 91 2.54 12.46 13.28
N PHE A 92 3.36 11.39 13.24
CA PHE A 92 4.49 11.25 14.15
C PHE A 92 5.84 11.44 13.45
N THR A 93 5.99 10.96 12.22
CA THR A 93 7.29 10.96 11.53
C THR A 93 7.51 12.27 10.79
N THR A 94 6.64 12.61 9.84
CA THR A 94 6.73 13.85 9.06
C THR A 94 6.01 15.02 9.72
N GLN A 95 4.97 14.71 10.50
CA GLN A 95 4.06 15.66 11.13
C GLN A 95 3.34 16.57 10.12
N SER A 96 3.25 16.14 8.87
CA SER A 96 2.65 16.91 7.77
C SER A 96 1.18 17.25 8.01
N LEU A 97 0.45 16.41 8.78
CA LEU A 97 -0.95 16.67 9.13
C LEU A 97 -1.13 17.90 10.02
N PHE A 98 -0.08 18.33 10.70
CA PHE A 98 -0.13 19.39 11.71
C PHE A 98 0.75 20.58 11.39
N ASN A 99 1.82 20.38 10.57
CA ASN A 99 2.79 21.41 10.25
C ASN A 99 2.25 22.38 9.20
N PRO A 100 1.96 23.66 9.56
CA PRO A 100 1.41 24.62 8.61
C PRO A 100 2.42 25.05 7.54
N ASP A 101 3.71 24.80 7.74
CA ASP A 101 4.77 25.14 6.81
C ASP A 101 5.58 23.89 6.37
N TYR A 102 4.91 22.75 6.27
CA TYR A 102 5.54 21.51 5.82
C TYR A 102 6.22 21.70 4.46
N LEU A 103 7.48 21.30 4.37
CA LEU A 103 8.38 21.52 3.21
C LEU A 103 8.49 23.00 2.78
N HIS A 104 8.25 23.95 3.70
CA HIS A 104 8.26 25.40 3.42
C HIS A 104 7.28 25.83 2.32
N LEU A 105 6.14 25.15 2.22
CA LEU A 105 5.07 25.43 1.25
C LEU A 105 3.97 26.36 1.82
N HIS A 106 4.24 27.03 2.94
CA HIS A 106 3.44 28.14 3.50
C HIS A 106 1.94 27.84 3.59
N GLY A 107 1.55 26.79 4.30
CA GLY A 107 0.15 26.44 4.55
C GLY A 107 -0.57 25.80 3.37
N ARG A 108 0.10 25.55 2.25
CA ARG A 108 -0.49 25.01 1.02
C ARG A 108 -1.33 23.75 1.23
N PHE A 109 -0.96 22.92 2.19
CA PHE A 109 -1.61 21.63 2.43
C PHE A 109 -2.76 21.73 3.45
N LEU A 110 -2.61 22.53 4.50
CA LEU A 110 -3.57 22.55 5.62
C LEU A 110 -4.75 23.48 5.42
N THR A 111 -4.66 24.47 4.52
CA THR A 111 -5.69 25.50 4.34
C THR A 111 -6.98 24.98 3.68
N HIS A 112 -6.94 23.82 3.02
CA HIS A 112 -8.08 23.29 2.27
C HIS A 112 -8.96 22.38 3.12
N ALA A 113 -10.25 22.71 3.23
CA ALA A 113 -11.21 22.04 4.10
C ALA A 113 -10.70 21.97 5.55
N TRP A 114 -10.29 23.13 6.08
CA TRP A 114 -9.71 23.27 7.41
C TRP A 114 -10.68 22.87 8.52
N ILE A 115 -10.19 22.11 9.50
CA ILE A 115 -10.93 21.72 10.71
C ILE A 115 -10.27 22.42 11.92
N PRO A 116 -10.86 23.54 12.42
CA PRO A 116 -10.21 24.41 13.40
C PRO A 116 -9.83 23.73 14.71
N PHE A 117 -10.70 22.87 15.25
CA PHE A 117 -10.48 22.22 16.57
C PHE A 117 -9.45 21.08 16.52
N LEU A 118 -9.15 20.53 15.34
CA LEU A 118 -8.10 19.52 15.15
C LEU A 118 -6.80 20.13 14.61
N HIS A 119 -6.85 21.34 14.10
CA HIS A 119 -5.74 21.98 13.40
C HIS A 119 -5.19 21.12 12.25
N ILE A 120 -6.09 20.57 11.40
CA ILE A 120 -5.76 19.76 10.23
C ILE A 120 -6.53 20.23 9.01
N GLY A 121 -5.97 20.04 7.81
CA GLY A 121 -6.68 20.14 6.54
C GLY A 121 -7.31 18.79 6.18
N ALA A 122 -8.64 18.70 6.10
CA ALA A 122 -9.31 17.44 5.79
C ALA A 122 -8.95 16.93 4.40
N TRP A 123 -8.76 17.83 3.42
CA TRP A 123 -8.30 17.46 2.09
C TRP A 123 -6.93 16.77 2.15
N TRP A 124 -5.94 17.39 2.79
CA TRP A 124 -4.59 16.83 2.92
C TRP A 124 -4.59 15.51 3.68
N THR A 125 -5.31 15.46 4.80
CA THR A 125 -5.43 14.23 5.59
C THR A 125 -5.97 13.08 4.76
N LEU A 126 -7.09 13.27 4.05
CA LEU A 126 -7.68 12.23 3.22
C LEU A 126 -6.79 11.86 2.03
N PHE A 127 -6.13 12.85 1.43
CA PHE A 127 -5.18 12.64 0.34
C PHE A 127 -4.02 11.75 0.80
N MET A 128 -3.40 12.02 1.95
CA MET A 128 -2.34 11.20 2.52
C MET A 128 -2.81 9.78 2.88
N PHE A 129 -4.04 9.65 3.44
CA PHE A 129 -4.63 8.34 3.67
C PHE A 129 -4.75 7.52 2.39
N ASN A 130 -5.16 8.14 1.30
CA ASN A 130 -5.19 7.49 -0.01
C ASN A 130 -3.78 7.08 -0.46
N LEU A 131 -2.83 8.03 -0.48
CA LEU A 131 -1.47 7.79 -0.96
C LEU A 131 -0.81 6.61 -0.25
N HIS A 132 -0.80 6.63 1.06
CA HIS A 132 -0.07 5.60 1.81
C HIS A 132 -0.83 4.28 1.89
N THR A 133 -2.15 4.30 2.14
CA THR A 133 -2.93 3.06 2.27
C THR A 133 -2.97 2.28 0.96
N PHE A 134 -3.30 2.94 -0.16
CA PHE A 134 -3.50 2.23 -1.42
C PHE A 134 -2.22 2.06 -2.21
N TRP A 135 -1.38 3.09 -2.35
CA TRP A 135 -0.19 3.03 -3.19
C TRP A 135 1.06 2.58 -2.44
N SER A 136 1.46 3.30 -1.39
CA SER A 136 2.72 3.00 -0.71
C SER A 136 2.72 1.60 -0.11
N ILE A 137 1.62 1.18 0.50
CA ILE A 137 1.52 -0.11 1.20
C ILE A 137 0.84 -1.16 0.33
N SER A 138 -0.45 -0.98 -0.02
CA SER A 138 -1.23 -2.06 -0.61
C SER A 138 -0.80 -2.42 -2.02
N ALA A 139 -0.57 -1.44 -2.91
CA ALA A 139 -0.12 -1.71 -4.27
C ALA A 139 1.29 -2.31 -4.28
N SER A 140 2.19 -1.83 -3.43
CA SER A 140 3.55 -2.36 -3.31
C SER A 140 3.54 -3.82 -2.88
N ILE A 141 2.73 -4.18 -1.87
CA ILE A 141 2.54 -5.58 -1.44
C ILE A 141 2.02 -6.43 -2.59
N ALA A 142 0.94 -6.01 -3.26
CA ALA A 142 0.31 -6.79 -4.32
C ALA A 142 1.22 -7.00 -5.53
N LEU A 143 1.98 -5.98 -5.93
CA LEU A 143 2.93 -6.08 -7.05
C LEU A 143 4.06 -7.05 -6.75
N VAL A 144 4.61 -7.03 -5.53
CA VAL A 144 5.68 -7.96 -5.16
C VAL A 144 5.14 -9.37 -4.91
N GLU A 145 3.96 -9.53 -4.32
CA GLU A 145 3.30 -10.84 -4.19
C GLU A 145 3.08 -11.51 -5.57
N ALA A 146 2.79 -10.72 -6.60
CA ALA A 146 2.65 -11.23 -7.97
C ALA A 146 3.97 -11.76 -8.58
N LEU A 147 5.13 -11.36 -8.06
CA LEU A 147 6.42 -11.94 -8.45
C LEU A 147 6.65 -13.33 -7.88
N VAL A 148 5.95 -13.69 -6.79
CA VAL A 148 6.07 -14.97 -6.09
C VAL A 148 4.68 -15.54 -5.79
N PRO A 149 3.83 -15.77 -6.81
CA PRO A 149 2.40 -16.07 -6.64
C PRO A 149 2.15 -17.30 -5.76
N ASN A 150 2.98 -18.33 -5.84
CA ASN A 150 2.89 -19.54 -5.02
C ASN A 150 3.22 -19.29 -3.53
N ARG A 151 3.71 -18.12 -3.18
CA ARG A 151 4.12 -17.70 -1.83
C ARG A 151 3.42 -16.43 -1.37
N ALA A 152 2.49 -15.90 -2.16
CA ALA A 152 1.79 -14.63 -1.92
C ALA A 152 1.05 -14.63 -0.57
N GLU A 153 0.42 -15.73 -0.19
CA GLU A 153 -0.39 -15.82 1.02
C GLU A 153 0.35 -16.41 2.23
N GLN A 154 1.64 -16.71 2.09
CA GLN A 154 2.46 -17.28 3.17
C GLN A 154 3.42 -16.23 3.73
N PRO A 155 3.79 -16.29 5.01
CA PRO A 155 4.89 -15.47 5.54
C PRO A 155 6.19 -15.75 4.77
N TRP A 156 6.96 -14.70 4.47
CA TRP A 156 8.25 -14.82 3.79
C TRP A 156 9.42 -14.94 4.76
N LEU A 157 9.24 -14.44 5.98
CA LEU A 157 10.26 -14.38 7.01
C LEU A 157 9.91 -15.28 8.20
N GLY A 158 10.92 -15.64 9.01
CA GLY A 158 10.72 -16.21 10.33
C GLY A 158 10.57 -15.12 11.39
N ARG A 159 10.25 -15.50 12.63
CA ARG A 159 10.06 -14.55 13.76
C ARG A 159 11.24 -13.59 13.94
N LEU A 160 12.48 -14.10 13.83
CA LEU A 160 13.67 -13.23 13.89
C LEU A 160 13.69 -12.20 12.76
N GLY A 161 13.34 -12.61 11.54
CA GLY A 161 13.23 -11.71 10.41
C GLY A 161 12.16 -10.62 10.63
N ASP A 162 11.00 -10.99 11.18
CA ASP A 162 9.95 -10.04 11.55
C ASP A 162 10.45 -9.02 12.58
N SER A 163 11.19 -9.48 13.60
CA SER A 163 11.78 -8.59 14.61
C SER A 163 12.81 -7.62 14.02
N ILE A 164 13.65 -8.10 13.08
CA ILE A 164 14.61 -7.27 12.37
C ILE A 164 13.88 -6.20 11.53
N VAL A 165 12.83 -6.58 10.81
CA VAL A 165 12.03 -5.65 10.00
C VAL A 165 11.31 -4.64 10.87
N ALA A 166 10.77 -5.05 12.03
CA ALA A 166 10.16 -4.13 12.98
C ALA A 166 11.18 -3.10 13.50
N LEU A 167 12.40 -3.54 13.83
CA LEU A 167 13.49 -2.64 14.23
C LEU A 167 13.88 -1.70 13.08
N LEU A 168 14.03 -2.22 11.86
CA LEU A 168 14.33 -1.39 10.68
C LEU A 168 13.25 -0.33 10.45
N PHE A 169 11.97 -0.69 10.59
CA PHE A 169 10.87 0.26 10.49
C PHE A 169 10.97 1.38 11.53
N LEU A 170 11.21 1.04 12.80
CA LEU A 170 11.38 2.02 13.87
C LEU A 170 12.59 2.95 13.63
N VAL A 171 13.71 2.38 13.19
CA VAL A 171 14.91 3.15 12.81
C VAL A 171 14.63 4.07 11.63
N GLY A 172 13.90 3.57 10.61
CA GLY A 172 13.47 4.36 9.46
C GLY A 172 12.59 5.55 9.86
N CYS A 173 11.57 5.30 10.71
CA CYS A 173 10.73 6.36 11.26
C CYS A 173 11.55 7.40 12.05
N ALA A 174 12.43 6.96 12.94
CA ALA A 174 13.28 7.86 13.72
C ALA A 174 14.23 8.69 12.85
N ALA A 175 14.83 8.07 11.82
CA ALA A 175 15.71 8.76 10.88
C ALA A 175 14.93 9.79 10.04
N SER A 176 13.74 9.41 9.53
CA SER A 176 12.87 10.31 8.78
C SER A 176 12.41 11.49 9.64
N THR A 177 11.96 11.22 10.89
CA THR A 177 11.62 12.27 11.86
C THR A 177 12.80 13.23 12.10
N ALA A 178 14.01 12.70 12.24
CA ALA A 178 15.20 13.54 12.45
C ALA A 178 15.51 14.41 11.22
N VAL A 179 15.31 13.89 10.01
CA VAL A 179 15.48 14.66 8.75
C VAL A 179 14.44 15.76 8.65
N THR A 180 13.15 15.42 8.85
CA THR A 180 12.04 16.40 8.80
C THR A 180 12.21 17.49 9.85
N PHE A 181 12.53 17.11 11.11
CA PHE A 181 12.73 18.08 12.18
C PHE A 181 13.92 19.03 11.90
N ARG A 182 14.99 18.55 11.25
CA ARG A 182 16.12 19.42 10.87
C ARG A 182 15.71 20.44 9.81
N GLY A 183 14.83 20.05 8.88
CA GLY A 183 14.28 20.95 7.87
C GLY A 183 13.29 21.95 8.46
N ASP A 184 12.20 21.45 9.01
CA ASP A 184 11.02 22.26 9.33
C ASP A 184 11.03 22.86 10.74
N ARG A 185 11.81 22.29 11.68
CA ARG A 185 11.84 22.70 13.11
C ARG A 185 10.48 22.73 13.80
N PHE A 186 9.53 21.93 13.29
CA PHE A 186 8.17 21.86 13.81
C PHE A 186 8.01 20.68 14.77
N VAL A 187 7.21 20.87 15.83
CA VAL A 187 6.75 19.79 16.73
C VAL A 187 5.27 20.00 17.00
N ALA A 188 4.47 19.00 16.71
CA ALA A 188 3.03 19.00 16.96
C ALA A 188 2.71 19.08 18.48
N ALA A 189 1.52 19.57 18.82
CA ALA A 189 1.07 19.64 20.20
C ALA A 189 0.87 18.25 20.81
N PRO A 190 1.09 18.07 22.14
CA PRO A 190 0.87 16.77 22.80
C PRO A 190 -0.53 16.19 22.57
N ALA A 191 -1.57 17.03 22.52
CA ALA A 191 -2.94 16.60 22.23
C ALA A 191 -3.07 16.02 20.82
N GLN A 192 -2.37 16.58 19.81
CA GLN A 192 -2.37 16.07 18.44
C GLN A 192 -1.73 14.67 18.36
N PHE A 193 -0.59 14.49 19.02
CA PHE A 193 0.05 13.18 19.13
C PHE A 193 -0.85 12.17 19.86
N THR A 194 -1.51 12.58 20.94
CA THR A 194 -2.43 11.69 21.69
C THR A 194 -3.60 11.25 20.81
N CYS A 195 -4.26 12.19 20.11
CA CYS A 195 -5.36 11.87 19.22
C CYS A 195 -4.91 10.96 18.07
N ALA A 196 -3.77 11.27 17.44
CA ALA A 196 -3.19 10.45 16.38
C ALA A 196 -2.87 9.04 16.87
N GLY A 197 -2.29 8.91 18.08
CA GLY A 197 -2.00 7.62 18.71
C GLY A 197 -3.25 6.78 18.97
N ILE A 198 -4.32 7.41 19.43
CA ILE A 198 -5.63 6.74 19.62
C ILE A 198 -6.17 6.24 18.26
N VAL A 199 -6.10 7.06 17.22
CA VAL A 199 -6.56 6.68 15.87
C VAL A 199 -5.72 5.52 15.33
N ALA A 200 -4.39 5.60 15.41
CA ALA A 200 -3.50 4.53 14.96
C ALA A 200 -3.78 3.21 15.70
N LEU A 201 -3.90 3.27 17.03
CA LEU A 201 -4.22 2.11 17.84
C LEU A 201 -5.59 1.52 17.49
N ALA A 202 -6.62 2.36 17.31
CA ALA A 202 -7.95 1.92 16.92
C ALA A 202 -7.94 1.20 15.56
N LEU A 203 -7.19 1.71 14.57
CA LEU A 203 -7.03 1.06 13.26
C LEU A 203 -6.29 -0.27 13.38
N ILE A 204 -5.22 -0.34 14.18
CA ILE A 204 -4.50 -1.58 14.45
C ILE A 204 -5.42 -2.61 15.11
N VAL A 205 -6.13 -2.22 16.18
CA VAL A 205 -7.07 -3.11 16.87
C VAL A 205 -8.16 -3.58 15.91
N ALA A 206 -8.76 -2.67 15.14
CA ALA A 206 -9.77 -3.03 14.15
C ALA A 206 -9.23 -4.04 13.12
N ALA A 207 -8.00 -3.89 12.65
CA ALA A 207 -7.38 -4.84 11.73
C ALA A 207 -7.29 -6.27 12.30
N PHE A 208 -7.11 -6.38 13.63
CA PHE A 208 -7.05 -7.68 14.32
C PHE A 208 -8.39 -8.18 14.84
N LEU A 209 -9.42 -7.32 14.94
CA LEU A 209 -10.79 -7.73 15.24
C LEU A 209 -11.52 -8.28 14.02
N LEU A 210 -11.10 -7.93 12.81
CA LEU A 210 -11.65 -8.52 11.59
C LEU A 210 -11.51 -10.05 11.62
N PRO A 211 -12.51 -10.80 11.13
CA PRO A 211 -12.44 -12.25 11.06
C PRO A 211 -11.24 -12.68 10.20
N ARG A 212 -10.65 -13.83 10.56
CA ARG A 212 -9.68 -14.49 9.68
C ARG A 212 -10.35 -14.77 8.35
N ARG A 213 -9.54 -14.76 7.28
CA ARG A 213 -10.02 -14.98 5.93
C ARG A 213 -10.83 -16.28 5.85
N GLN A 214 -12.13 -16.14 5.68
CA GLN A 214 -13.01 -17.24 5.27
C GLN A 214 -13.48 -16.89 3.85
N PRO A 215 -13.28 -17.77 2.87
CA PRO A 215 -13.77 -17.54 1.53
C PRO A 215 -15.30 -17.61 1.54
N HIS A 216 -15.98 -16.47 1.64
CA HIS A 216 -17.40 -16.41 1.33
C HIS A 216 -17.53 -16.26 -0.19
N ILE A 217 -17.67 -17.38 -0.86
CA ILE A 217 -17.70 -17.44 -2.32
C ILE A 217 -19.15 -17.30 -2.79
N VAL A 218 -19.41 -16.25 -3.56
CA VAL A 218 -20.71 -16.01 -4.20
C VAL A 218 -20.60 -16.37 -5.68
N ALA A 219 -21.60 -17.04 -6.23
CA ALA A 219 -21.67 -17.31 -7.67
C ALA A 219 -21.84 -16.00 -8.45
N GLY A 220 -21.29 -15.95 -9.65
CA GLY A 220 -21.44 -14.82 -10.57
C GLY A 220 -20.14 -14.42 -11.25
N PRO A 221 -20.23 -13.69 -12.37
CA PRO A 221 -19.07 -13.23 -13.13
C PRO A 221 -18.34 -12.09 -12.44
N THR A 222 -17.03 -11.98 -12.72
CA THR A 222 -16.20 -10.81 -12.43
C THR A 222 -15.88 -10.07 -13.72
N PRO A 223 -15.63 -8.76 -13.69
CA PRO A 223 -15.00 -8.05 -14.81
C PRO A 223 -13.65 -8.72 -15.15
N PRO A 224 -13.20 -8.69 -16.40
CA PRO A 224 -11.87 -9.18 -16.76
C PRO A 224 -10.77 -8.46 -15.95
N PRO A 225 -9.64 -9.13 -15.63
CA PRO A 225 -8.55 -8.50 -14.87
C PRO A 225 -8.04 -7.18 -15.47
N LEU A 226 -7.97 -7.08 -16.80
CA LEU A 226 -7.58 -5.84 -17.47
C LEU A 226 -8.55 -4.70 -17.16
N LEU A 227 -9.87 -4.93 -17.22
CA LEU A 227 -10.87 -3.92 -16.89
C LEU A 227 -10.77 -3.51 -15.40
N THR A 228 -10.50 -4.47 -14.52
CA THR A 228 -10.25 -4.20 -13.10
C THR A 228 -9.07 -3.25 -12.91
N GLY A 229 -7.98 -3.44 -13.68
CA GLY A 229 -6.83 -2.54 -13.69
C GLY A 229 -7.16 -1.15 -14.26
N VAL A 230 -7.96 -1.07 -15.34
CA VAL A 230 -8.40 0.19 -15.90
C VAL A 230 -9.27 0.98 -14.93
N VAL A 231 -10.17 0.31 -14.19
CA VAL A 231 -10.96 0.97 -13.13
C VAL A 231 -10.06 1.56 -12.06
N ALA A 232 -9.07 0.80 -11.57
CA ALA A 232 -8.12 1.31 -10.58
C ALA A 232 -7.26 2.47 -11.12
N LEU A 233 -6.86 2.44 -12.38
CA LEU A 233 -6.15 3.53 -13.04
C LEU A 233 -7.01 4.81 -13.08
N ILE A 234 -8.26 4.71 -13.54
CA ILE A 234 -9.16 5.86 -13.67
C ILE A 234 -9.49 6.46 -12.31
N LEU A 235 -9.87 5.63 -11.32
CA LEU A 235 -10.19 6.10 -9.98
C LEU A 235 -8.94 6.67 -9.28
N GLY A 236 -7.77 6.05 -9.48
CA GLY A 236 -6.51 6.56 -8.98
C GLY A 236 -6.16 7.94 -9.56
N LEU A 237 -6.28 8.12 -10.87
CA LEU A 237 -6.08 9.43 -11.49
C LEU A 237 -7.11 10.44 -11.00
N ALA A 238 -8.38 10.05 -10.80
CA ALA A 238 -9.41 10.93 -10.28
C ALA A 238 -9.06 11.45 -8.87
N ILE A 239 -8.53 10.59 -7.97
CA ILE A 239 -8.03 11.02 -6.66
C ILE A 239 -6.87 12.00 -6.82
N LEU A 240 -5.85 11.64 -7.61
CA LEU A 240 -4.61 12.41 -7.76
C LEU A 240 -4.84 13.79 -8.41
N PHE A 241 -5.84 13.91 -9.28
CA PHE A 241 -6.21 15.15 -9.93
C PHE A 241 -7.34 15.91 -9.23
N THR A 242 -7.82 15.46 -8.07
CA THR A 242 -8.84 16.20 -7.31
C THR A 242 -8.24 17.49 -6.75
N PRO A 243 -8.65 18.66 -7.26
CA PRO A 243 -7.99 19.91 -6.91
C PRO A 243 -8.34 20.36 -5.49
N PRO A 244 -7.33 20.72 -4.67
CA PRO A 244 -7.55 21.17 -3.29
C PRO A 244 -8.45 22.41 -3.18
N THR A 245 -8.47 23.24 -4.21
CA THR A 245 -9.26 24.47 -4.27
C THR A 245 -10.78 24.25 -4.18
N LEU A 246 -11.27 23.02 -4.44
CA LEU A 246 -12.66 22.64 -4.20
C LEU A 246 -12.99 22.47 -2.70
N ASN A 247 -12.01 22.55 -1.81
CA ASN A 247 -12.19 22.45 -0.36
C ASN A 247 -13.02 21.20 0.05
N TRP A 248 -14.15 21.39 0.74
CA TRP A 248 -15.03 20.29 1.14
C TRP A 248 -15.62 19.50 -0.02
N GLY A 249 -15.76 20.12 -1.20
CA GLY A 249 -16.13 19.44 -2.43
C GLY A 249 -15.08 18.41 -2.87
N ALA A 250 -13.79 18.73 -2.70
CA ALA A 250 -12.70 17.80 -2.96
C ALA A 250 -12.73 16.61 -1.99
N VAL A 251 -12.96 16.86 -0.70
CA VAL A 251 -13.11 15.80 0.32
C VAL A 251 -14.27 14.88 -0.04
N ALA A 252 -15.42 15.45 -0.36
CA ALA A 252 -16.61 14.67 -0.75
C ALA A 252 -16.37 13.84 -2.02
N ALA A 253 -15.67 14.40 -3.01
CA ALA A 253 -15.33 13.70 -4.26
C ALA A 253 -14.38 12.52 -3.96
N MET A 254 -13.31 12.72 -3.21
CA MET A 254 -12.38 11.65 -2.83
C MET A 254 -13.08 10.54 -2.05
N LEU A 255 -13.91 10.89 -1.05
CA LEU A 255 -14.69 9.89 -0.29
C LEU A 255 -15.66 9.10 -1.18
N ALA A 256 -16.28 9.74 -2.17
CA ALA A 256 -17.16 9.06 -3.11
C ALA A 256 -16.36 8.09 -4.02
N ILE A 257 -15.17 8.49 -4.47
CA ILE A 257 -14.27 7.63 -5.26
C ILE A 257 -13.79 6.45 -4.41
N ASP A 258 -13.37 6.69 -3.17
CA ASP A 258 -12.94 5.64 -2.24
C ASP A 258 -14.07 4.63 -1.97
N LEU A 259 -15.28 5.13 -1.71
CA LEU A 259 -16.45 4.30 -1.50
C LEU A 259 -16.76 3.47 -2.76
N ALA A 260 -16.73 4.06 -3.95
CA ALA A 260 -16.95 3.36 -5.21
C ALA A 260 -15.90 2.27 -5.43
N PHE A 261 -14.63 2.56 -5.16
CA PHE A 261 -13.53 1.60 -5.24
C PHE A 261 -13.71 0.45 -4.24
N LEU A 262 -13.97 0.75 -2.98
CA LEU A 262 -14.17 -0.26 -1.94
C LEU A 262 -15.40 -1.12 -2.19
N LEU A 263 -16.49 -0.56 -2.68
CA LEU A 263 -17.70 -1.31 -3.07
C LEU A 263 -17.40 -2.21 -4.28
N PHE A 264 -16.70 -1.71 -5.30
CA PHE A 264 -16.26 -2.50 -6.44
C PHE A 264 -15.45 -3.72 -5.97
N VAL A 265 -14.41 -3.49 -5.18
CA VAL A 265 -13.57 -4.56 -4.64
C VAL A 265 -14.41 -5.51 -3.77
N ARG A 266 -15.27 -5.01 -2.88
CA ARG A 266 -16.10 -5.83 -1.99
C ARG A 266 -17.05 -6.73 -2.75
N VAL A 267 -17.69 -6.22 -3.80
CA VAL A 267 -18.65 -6.97 -4.62
C VAL A 267 -17.94 -8.04 -5.45
N PHE A 268 -16.86 -7.69 -6.14
CA PHE A 268 -16.24 -8.60 -7.10
C PHE A 268 -15.22 -9.55 -6.46
N SER A 269 -14.52 -9.16 -5.39
CA SER A 269 -13.54 -10.04 -4.72
C SER A 269 -14.20 -11.22 -3.98
N SER A 270 -15.51 -11.16 -3.75
CA SER A 270 -16.28 -12.29 -3.20
C SER A 270 -16.73 -13.30 -4.25
N ARG A 271 -16.54 -13.05 -5.55
CA ARG A 271 -16.97 -13.94 -6.63
C ARG A 271 -15.99 -15.10 -6.82
N ALA A 272 -16.54 -16.28 -7.17
CA ALA A 272 -15.74 -17.49 -7.43
C ALA A 272 -14.69 -17.31 -8.55
N THR A 273 -14.97 -16.41 -9.49
CA THR A 273 -14.11 -16.11 -10.65
C THR A 273 -13.03 -15.06 -10.37
N TRP A 274 -12.99 -14.47 -9.14
CA TRP A 274 -11.92 -13.56 -8.75
C TRP A 274 -10.62 -14.32 -8.50
N THR A 275 -9.58 -13.97 -9.21
CA THR A 275 -8.25 -14.61 -9.14
C THR A 275 -7.19 -13.65 -8.61
N PRO A 276 -6.00 -14.13 -8.24
CA PRO A 276 -4.86 -13.27 -7.91
C PRO A 276 -4.52 -12.23 -9.00
N LEU A 277 -4.85 -12.53 -10.27
CA LEU A 277 -4.62 -11.62 -11.38
C LEU A 277 -5.49 -10.36 -11.29
N HIS A 278 -6.70 -10.44 -10.73
CA HIS A 278 -7.55 -9.26 -10.50
C HIS A 278 -6.95 -8.34 -9.43
N THR A 279 -6.51 -8.90 -8.30
CA THR A 279 -5.85 -8.12 -7.23
C THR A 279 -4.57 -7.47 -7.73
N PHE A 280 -3.76 -8.21 -8.49
CA PHE A 280 -2.58 -7.68 -9.17
C PHE A 280 -2.94 -6.53 -10.13
N SER A 281 -3.99 -6.68 -10.93
CA SER A 281 -4.42 -5.67 -11.90
C SER A 281 -4.87 -4.37 -11.23
N LEU A 282 -5.53 -4.45 -10.05
CA LEU A 282 -5.83 -3.26 -9.25
C LEU A 282 -4.54 -2.50 -8.88
N ALA A 283 -3.54 -3.23 -8.37
CA ALA A 283 -2.27 -2.63 -7.97
C ALA A 283 -1.48 -2.07 -9.17
N ALA A 284 -1.51 -2.77 -10.31
CA ALA A 284 -0.89 -2.33 -11.54
C ALA A 284 -1.54 -1.04 -12.07
N GLY A 285 -2.88 -0.96 -12.08
CA GLY A 285 -3.61 0.24 -12.47
C GLY A 285 -3.30 1.43 -11.56
N GLY A 286 -3.27 1.20 -10.25
CA GLY A 286 -2.86 2.21 -9.26
C GLY A 286 -1.43 2.71 -9.52
N ALA A 287 -0.46 1.81 -9.67
CA ALA A 287 0.94 2.19 -9.94
C ALA A 287 1.07 2.99 -11.24
N LEU A 288 0.34 2.62 -12.30
CA LEU A 288 0.31 3.38 -13.55
C LEU A 288 -0.32 4.78 -13.34
N ALA A 289 -1.33 4.93 -12.48
CA ALA A 289 -1.90 6.24 -12.14
C ALA A 289 -0.82 7.17 -11.56
N TYR A 290 0.01 6.69 -10.63
CA TYR A 290 1.15 7.45 -10.09
C TYR A 290 2.13 7.86 -11.19
N GLY A 291 2.61 6.89 -11.97
CA GLY A 291 3.58 7.17 -13.02
C GLY A 291 3.08 8.14 -14.09
N LEU A 292 1.79 8.14 -14.41
CA LEU A 292 1.18 9.10 -15.33
C LEU A 292 0.99 10.46 -14.69
N HIS A 293 0.50 10.51 -13.43
CA HIS A 293 0.34 11.76 -12.68
C HIS A 293 1.68 12.51 -12.54
N ALA A 294 2.78 11.81 -12.30
CA ALA A 294 4.11 12.40 -12.18
C ALA A 294 4.49 13.34 -13.34
N PHE A 295 3.98 13.09 -14.55
CA PHE A 295 4.22 13.96 -15.71
C PHE A 295 3.35 15.24 -15.69
N ALA A 296 2.27 15.28 -14.95
CA ALA A 296 1.44 16.49 -14.78
C ALA A 296 1.89 17.32 -13.56
N ALA A 297 2.47 16.68 -12.55
CA ALA A 297 2.91 17.34 -11.33
C ALA A 297 4.09 18.30 -11.57
N HIS A 298 4.12 19.38 -10.78
CA HIS A 298 5.29 20.25 -10.70
C HIS A 298 6.33 19.59 -9.81
N PRO A 299 7.62 19.53 -10.24
CA PRO A 299 8.66 18.90 -9.45
C PRO A 299 8.90 19.67 -8.15
N LEU A 300 8.96 18.96 -7.03
CA LEU A 300 9.36 19.51 -5.73
C LEU A 300 10.86 19.84 -5.69
N PHE A 301 11.68 19.08 -6.43
CA PHE A 301 13.13 19.20 -6.43
C PHE A 301 13.72 19.20 -7.85
N GLY A 302 14.58 20.17 -8.14
CA GLY A 302 15.34 20.22 -9.37
C GLY A 302 14.60 20.89 -10.53
N THR A 303 15.06 20.60 -11.75
CA THR A 303 14.49 21.18 -12.97
C THR A 303 13.40 20.30 -13.54
N VAL A 304 12.46 20.89 -14.29
CA VAL A 304 11.38 20.16 -14.97
C VAL A 304 11.93 19.06 -15.90
N LEU A 305 13.00 19.33 -16.65
CA LEU A 305 13.59 18.34 -17.54
C LEU A 305 14.15 17.13 -16.76
N ALA A 306 14.89 17.37 -15.68
CA ALA A 306 15.42 16.29 -14.84
C ALA A 306 14.31 15.45 -14.20
N ALA A 307 13.22 16.10 -13.75
CA ALA A 307 12.05 15.40 -13.22
C ALA A 307 11.38 14.53 -14.30
N ARG A 308 11.18 15.06 -15.52
CA ARG A 308 10.59 14.28 -16.63
C ARG A 308 11.42 13.06 -17.00
N ILE A 309 12.75 13.19 -17.05
CA ILE A 309 13.65 12.06 -17.29
C ILE A 309 13.52 11.02 -16.16
N SER A 310 13.51 11.46 -14.91
CA SER A 310 13.32 10.59 -13.74
C SER A 310 11.98 9.85 -13.81
N ASN A 311 10.89 10.57 -14.06
CA ASN A 311 9.54 10.00 -14.17
C ASN A 311 9.46 8.95 -15.29
N ALA A 312 10.12 9.18 -16.43
CA ALA A 312 10.18 8.21 -17.53
C ALA A 312 10.92 6.93 -17.11
N ILE A 313 12.04 7.06 -16.39
CA ILE A 313 12.82 5.93 -15.90
C ILE A 313 12.00 5.10 -14.89
N PHE A 314 11.39 5.76 -13.90
CA PHE A 314 10.60 5.05 -12.89
C PHE A 314 9.30 4.46 -13.45
N LEU A 315 8.65 5.12 -14.40
CA LEU A 315 7.50 4.54 -15.12
C LEU A 315 7.91 3.30 -15.93
N ALA A 316 9.04 3.36 -16.65
CA ALA A 316 9.55 2.20 -17.38
C ALA A 316 9.89 1.04 -16.44
N ALA A 317 10.50 1.31 -15.29
CA ALA A 317 10.77 0.30 -14.25
C ALA A 317 9.47 -0.30 -13.69
N ALA A 318 8.45 0.52 -13.42
CA ALA A 318 7.14 0.06 -12.97
C ALA A 318 6.45 -0.81 -14.03
N ILE A 319 6.49 -0.44 -15.30
CA ILE A 319 5.96 -1.24 -16.41
C ILE A 319 6.68 -2.58 -16.50
N ALA A 320 8.00 -2.61 -16.35
CA ALA A 320 8.78 -3.85 -16.33
C ALA A 320 8.38 -4.75 -15.14
N LEU A 321 8.21 -4.19 -13.95
CA LEU A 321 7.73 -4.90 -12.75
C LEU A 321 6.33 -5.47 -12.98
N ILE A 322 5.41 -4.67 -13.53
CA ILE A 322 4.05 -5.08 -13.87
C ILE A 322 4.07 -6.22 -14.90
N ALA A 323 4.86 -6.11 -15.96
CA ALA A 323 5.00 -7.16 -16.96
C ALA A 323 5.53 -8.48 -16.37
N ALA A 324 6.52 -8.39 -15.48
CA ALA A 324 7.06 -9.56 -14.77
C ALA A 324 6.01 -10.20 -13.85
N GLY A 325 5.29 -9.41 -13.05
CA GLY A 325 4.22 -9.87 -12.16
C GLY A 325 3.08 -10.53 -12.93
N ALA A 326 2.61 -9.90 -14.02
CA ALA A 326 1.56 -10.44 -14.88
C ALA A 326 1.92 -11.82 -15.43
N ARG A 327 3.15 -11.96 -16.00
CA ARG A 327 3.64 -13.23 -16.56
C ARG A 327 3.71 -14.32 -15.50
N ARG A 328 4.22 -14.02 -14.30
CA ARG A 328 4.37 -14.99 -13.21
C ARG A 328 3.03 -15.42 -12.65
N THR A 329 2.12 -14.48 -12.41
CA THR A 329 0.77 -14.75 -11.93
C THR A 329 -0.04 -15.56 -12.96
N ALA A 330 0.01 -15.18 -14.25
CA ALA A 330 -0.67 -15.93 -15.30
C ALA A 330 -0.16 -17.39 -15.41
N ARG A 331 1.16 -17.59 -15.32
CA ARG A 331 1.76 -18.95 -15.34
C ARG A 331 1.33 -19.79 -14.14
N SER A 332 1.16 -19.20 -12.96
CA SER A 332 0.72 -19.94 -11.77
C SER A 332 -0.75 -20.38 -11.83
N LEU A 333 -1.55 -19.75 -12.69
CA LEU A 333 -2.96 -20.08 -12.92
C LEU A 333 -3.15 -21.08 -14.09
N ALA A 334 -2.10 -21.32 -14.88
CA ALA A 334 -2.18 -22.30 -15.99
C ALA A 334 -2.31 -23.72 -15.42
N PRO A 335 -3.15 -24.59 -16.03
CA PRO A 335 -3.24 -26.00 -15.64
C PRO A 335 -1.85 -26.64 -15.72
N SER A 336 -1.49 -27.41 -14.68
CA SER A 336 -0.27 -28.24 -14.75
C SER A 336 -0.42 -29.23 -15.90
N PRO A 337 0.57 -29.39 -16.78
CA PRO A 337 0.55 -30.47 -17.75
C PRO A 337 0.57 -31.79 -16.95
N HIS A 338 -0.58 -32.45 -16.84
CA HIS A 338 -0.63 -33.78 -16.29
C HIS A 338 0.22 -34.68 -17.19
N PRO A 339 1.15 -35.51 -16.65
CA PRO A 339 1.68 -36.61 -17.40
C PRO A 339 0.49 -37.53 -17.68
N ILE A 340 0.22 -37.77 -18.97
CA ILE A 340 -0.71 -38.80 -19.41
C ILE A 340 -0.19 -40.12 -18.82
N PRO A 341 -0.96 -40.85 -17.99
CA PRO A 341 -0.49 -42.14 -17.52
C PRO A 341 -0.43 -43.07 -18.75
N HIS A 342 0.77 -43.59 -19.00
CA HIS A 342 1.03 -44.65 -19.97
C HIS A 342 0.52 -46.00 -19.45
#